data_3665aaabe0799b0b01f8372d19fae0ee
#
_entry.id   3665aaabe0799b0b01f8372d19fae0ee
#
_cell.length_a   1.000
_cell.length_b   1.000
_cell.length_c   1.000
_cell.angle_alpha   90.00
_cell.angle_beta   90.00
_cell.angle_gamma   90.00
#
_symmetry.space_group_name_H-M   'P 1'
#
loop_
_entity.id
_entity.type
_entity.pdbx_description
1 polymer ?
#
loop_
_entity_poly.entity_id
_entity_poly.type
_entity_poly.pdbx_seq_one_letter_code
_entity_poly.pdbx_strand_id
1 'polypeptide(L)'
;MREEDALKYPGATGDSGPAMHTSTTRVPGPLQPGQLVVARNRKWNGKAHWVVPGRYLGEDRYGWWIFQGTNEFCSRPGAAFYTKSDAVLLVPREGDWVATFYDDAHPGGVQIYIDLAVAHEWHRIRPGVTEFHVIDMDLDVVRTAGRGVFIDDEDEFAEHRVSMDYPATLVETLEACADQLYRAVEAQQAPFDGIDVEWFTKGRS
;
A
#
# COMPACT_ATOMS: atom_id res chain seq x y z
N MET A 1 25.65 -19.62 -4.63
CA MET A 1 24.37 -18.93 -4.42
C MET A 1 23.96 -19.27 -3.00
N ARG A 2 24.18 -18.38 -2.04
CA ARG A 2 24.05 -18.69 -0.62
C ARG A 2 22.61 -18.43 -0.19
N GLU A 3 22.03 -19.43 0.46
CA GLU A 3 20.64 -19.55 0.89
C GLU A 3 20.44 -18.92 2.29
N GLU A 4 20.92 -17.70 2.53
CA GLU A 4 20.96 -17.13 3.88
C GLU A 4 20.54 -15.66 3.99
N ASP A 5 19.58 -15.19 3.19
CA ASP A 5 18.91 -13.92 3.44
C ASP A 5 17.38 -14.05 3.40
N ALA A 6 16.86 -15.02 4.14
CA ALA A 6 15.47 -14.98 4.55
C ALA A 6 15.33 -13.86 5.60
N LEU A 7 14.83 -12.70 5.18
CA LEU A 7 14.40 -11.63 6.10
C LEU A 7 13.57 -12.25 7.22
N LYS A 8 14.14 -12.26 8.43
CA LYS A 8 13.40 -12.62 9.64
C LYS A 8 12.44 -11.50 9.96
N TYR A 9 11.20 -11.66 9.54
CA TYR A 9 10.11 -10.88 10.12
C TYR A 9 9.95 -11.32 11.58
N PRO A 10 9.62 -10.43 12.51
CA PRO A 10 9.38 -10.79 13.89
C PRO A 10 8.06 -11.54 14.01
N GLY A 11 8.08 -12.82 13.63
CA GLY A 11 7.05 -13.77 13.99
C GLY A 11 7.23 -14.13 15.45
N ALA A 12 6.29 -13.74 16.26
CA ALA A 12 5.93 -14.20 17.59
C ALA A 12 6.97 -15.09 18.34
N THR A 13 7.84 -14.46 19.14
CA THR A 13 8.33 -15.06 20.36
C THR A 13 8.49 -14.01 21.45
N GLY A 14 7.59 -14.04 22.46
CA GLY A 14 7.84 -13.52 23.82
C GLY A 14 7.53 -12.06 24.04
N ASP A 15 6.34 -11.83 24.59
CA ASP A 15 6.00 -10.89 25.67
C ASP A 15 6.82 -9.59 25.79
N SER A 16 6.47 -8.63 24.95
CA SER A 16 6.46 -7.20 25.20
C SER A 16 5.68 -6.58 24.05
N GLY A 17 4.43 -6.16 24.32
CA GLY A 17 3.57 -5.53 23.34
C GLY A 17 4.31 -4.40 22.61
N PRO A 18 4.23 -4.33 21.29
CA PRO A 18 4.83 -3.25 20.56
C PRO A 18 4.16 -1.94 21.00
N ALA A 19 4.99 -0.98 21.42
CA ALA A 19 4.58 0.42 21.48
C ALA A 19 3.90 0.77 20.16
N MET A 20 2.83 1.57 20.19
CA MET A 20 2.12 2.08 19.01
C MET A 20 3.18 2.57 17.99
N HIS A 21 3.49 1.71 17.03
CA HIS A 21 4.35 2.07 15.93
C HIS A 21 3.49 2.79 14.90
N THR A 22 3.41 4.10 15.01
CA THR A 22 3.25 4.91 13.80
C THR A 22 4.49 4.60 12.96
N SER A 23 4.33 3.75 11.96
CA SER A 23 5.43 3.33 11.10
C SER A 23 5.98 4.54 10.37
N THR A 24 7.08 5.10 10.87
CA THR A 24 7.78 6.18 10.16
C THR A 24 8.55 5.52 9.00
N THR A 25 8.03 5.70 7.80
CA THR A 25 8.63 5.12 6.58
C THR A 25 9.99 5.76 6.29
N ARG A 26 11.05 4.99 6.43
CA ARG A 26 12.41 5.46 6.17
C ARG A 26 12.91 4.98 4.81
N VAL A 27 13.08 5.92 3.86
CA VAL A 27 13.66 5.60 2.54
C VAL A 27 15.18 5.43 2.66
N PRO A 28 15.77 4.39 2.05
CA PRO A 28 17.22 4.17 2.06
C PRO A 28 17.95 5.13 1.10
N GLY A 29 17.99 6.42 1.42
CA GLY A 29 18.62 7.48 0.63
C GLY A 29 17.70 8.08 -0.45
N PRO A 30 18.18 9.09 -1.19
CA PRO A 30 17.34 9.82 -2.14
C PRO A 30 16.92 8.93 -3.33
N LEU A 31 15.63 8.93 -3.62
CA LEU A 31 15.06 8.38 -4.85
C LEU A 31 15.16 9.42 -5.96
N GLN A 32 15.33 8.96 -7.20
CA GLN A 32 15.35 9.85 -8.38
C GLN A 32 14.07 9.67 -9.19
N PRO A 33 13.40 10.75 -9.63
CA PRO A 33 12.25 10.64 -10.51
C PRO A 33 12.53 9.76 -11.73
N GLY A 34 11.58 8.91 -12.12
CA GLY A 34 11.73 7.90 -13.17
C GLY A 34 12.36 6.59 -12.73
N GLN A 35 12.92 6.51 -11.51
CA GLN A 35 13.47 5.27 -10.96
C GLN A 35 12.37 4.21 -10.79
N LEU A 36 12.70 2.96 -11.13
CA LEU A 36 11.80 1.84 -10.89
C LEU A 36 11.61 1.60 -9.38
N VAL A 37 10.37 1.57 -8.97
CA VAL A 37 9.94 1.11 -7.65
C VAL A 37 9.05 -0.11 -7.82
N VAL A 38 9.30 -1.15 -7.05
CA VAL A 38 8.47 -2.35 -7.03
C VAL A 38 7.85 -2.48 -5.65
N ALA A 39 6.53 -2.27 -5.56
CA ALA A 39 5.80 -2.56 -4.34
C ALA A 39 5.63 -4.07 -4.18
N ARG A 40 6.01 -4.58 -3.01
CA ARG A 40 5.89 -6.00 -2.64
C ARG A 40 5.04 -6.16 -1.41
N ASN A 41 3.84 -6.62 -1.60
CA ASN A 41 2.94 -6.93 -0.51
C ASN A 41 3.21 -8.35 0.00
N ARG A 42 3.06 -8.55 1.30
CA ARG A 42 3.01 -9.84 1.95
C ARG A 42 1.80 -9.89 2.85
N LYS A 43 1.31 -11.06 3.15
CA LYS A 43 0.32 -11.24 4.21
C LYS A 43 1.03 -11.36 5.56
N TRP A 44 0.30 -11.20 6.65
CA TRP A 44 0.82 -11.24 8.03
C TRP A 44 1.63 -12.50 8.35
N ASN A 45 1.26 -13.64 7.79
CA ASN A 45 1.98 -14.90 7.92
C ASN A 45 3.25 -15.01 7.03
N GLY A 46 3.67 -13.92 6.40
CA GLY A 46 4.86 -13.83 5.54
C GLY A 46 4.67 -14.36 4.12
N LYS A 47 3.51 -14.92 3.77
CA LYS A 47 3.25 -15.38 2.40
C LYS A 47 3.31 -14.22 1.41
N ALA A 48 3.92 -14.49 0.24
CA ALA A 48 3.97 -13.52 -0.85
C ALA A 48 2.57 -13.14 -1.32
N HIS A 49 2.36 -11.86 -1.57
CA HIS A 49 1.16 -11.28 -2.12
C HIS A 49 1.50 -10.45 -3.37
N TRP A 50 0.76 -9.39 -3.67
CA TRP A 50 0.94 -8.64 -4.90
C TRP A 50 2.34 -8.04 -5.06
N VAL A 51 2.83 -8.11 -6.28
CA VAL A 51 4.03 -7.41 -6.76
C VAL A 51 3.58 -6.44 -7.83
N VAL A 52 3.78 -5.15 -7.57
CA VAL A 52 3.26 -4.04 -8.37
C VAL A 52 4.43 -3.14 -8.77
N PRO A 53 4.84 -3.13 -10.05
CA PRO A 53 5.89 -2.23 -10.52
C PRO A 53 5.34 -0.83 -10.77
N GLY A 54 6.20 0.18 -10.65
CA GLY A 54 5.87 1.55 -10.98
C GLY A 54 7.11 2.44 -11.06
N ARG A 55 6.93 3.69 -11.43
CA ARG A 55 7.99 4.70 -11.53
C ARG A 55 7.84 5.74 -10.43
N TYR A 56 8.91 6.00 -9.69
CA TYR A 56 8.93 7.07 -8.72
C TYR A 56 8.76 8.44 -9.39
N LEU A 57 7.83 9.23 -8.90
CA LEU A 57 7.53 10.57 -9.41
C LEU A 57 8.13 11.70 -8.57
N GLY A 58 8.24 11.47 -7.27
CA GLY A 58 8.67 12.46 -6.31
C GLY A 58 8.01 12.27 -4.95
N GLU A 59 8.22 13.23 -4.08
CA GLU A 59 7.65 13.25 -2.73
C GLU A 59 7.07 14.64 -2.41
N ASP A 60 6.12 14.65 -1.47
CA ASP A 60 5.57 15.86 -0.88
C ASP A 60 5.39 15.69 0.63
N ARG A 61 4.60 16.56 1.26
CA ARG A 61 4.29 16.48 2.71
C ARG A 61 3.52 15.22 3.10
N TYR A 62 2.81 14.59 2.15
CA TYR A 62 2.02 13.39 2.42
C TYR A 62 2.83 12.10 2.31
N GLY A 63 3.78 12.04 1.37
CA GLY A 63 4.58 10.84 1.17
C GLY A 63 5.29 10.78 -0.17
N TRP A 64 5.54 9.55 -0.60
CA TRP A 64 6.21 9.21 -1.86
C TRP A 64 5.19 8.77 -2.88
N TRP A 65 5.29 9.34 -4.08
CA TRP A 65 4.36 9.09 -5.16
C TRP A 65 4.99 8.26 -6.26
N ILE A 66 4.27 7.22 -6.69
CA ILE A 66 4.71 6.24 -7.67
C ILE A 66 3.64 6.13 -8.75
N PHE A 67 4.02 6.23 -10.00
CA PHE A 67 3.12 6.07 -11.14
C PHE A 67 3.16 4.64 -11.65
N GLN A 68 2.00 4.06 -11.85
CA GLN A 68 1.79 2.79 -12.53
C GLN A 68 0.98 3.04 -13.80
N GLY A 69 1.56 2.77 -14.96
CA GLY A 69 0.88 2.95 -16.24
C GLY A 69 -0.04 1.79 -16.60
N THR A 70 -0.88 2.02 -17.59
CA THR A 70 -1.64 0.96 -18.24
C THR A 70 -0.71 -0.09 -18.87
N ASN A 71 -1.12 -1.39 -18.85
CA ASN A 71 -0.34 -2.54 -19.30
C ASN A 71 0.89 -2.90 -18.45
N GLU A 72 1.02 -2.41 -17.24
CA GLU A 72 2.02 -2.92 -16.31
C GLU A 72 1.62 -4.31 -15.81
N PHE A 73 2.61 -5.21 -15.68
CA PHE A 73 2.38 -6.57 -15.23
C PHE A 73 2.42 -6.66 -13.71
N CYS A 74 1.28 -7.03 -13.12
CA CYS A 74 1.14 -7.29 -11.69
C CYS A 74 0.95 -8.78 -11.45
N SER A 75 1.53 -9.30 -10.38
CA SER A 75 1.44 -10.73 -10.07
C SER A 75 1.46 -11.04 -8.57
N ARG A 76 0.83 -12.15 -8.23
CA ARG A 76 0.96 -12.83 -6.93
C ARG A 76 0.96 -14.35 -7.16
N PRO A 77 1.28 -15.18 -6.18
CA PRO A 77 1.13 -16.62 -6.32
C PRO A 77 -0.29 -17.00 -6.76
N GLY A 78 -0.38 -17.69 -7.89
CA GLY A 78 -1.65 -18.16 -8.46
C GLY A 78 -2.45 -17.14 -9.28
N ALA A 79 -2.02 -15.86 -9.39
CA ALA A 79 -2.73 -14.85 -10.15
C ALA A 79 -1.78 -13.82 -10.77
N ALA A 80 -2.14 -13.34 -11.97
CA ALA A 80 -1.45 -12.24 -12.62
C ALA A 80 -2.41 -11.50 -13.57
N PHE A 81 -2.15 -10.22 -13.78
CA PHE A 81 -2.90 -9.39 -14.71
C PHE A 81 -2.05 -8.24 -15.27
N TYR A 82 -2.52 -7.65 -16.35
CA TYR A 82 -2.03 -6.36 -16.83
C TYR A 82 -3.00 -5.26 -16.42
N THR A 83 -2.48 -4.15 -15.89
CA THR A 83 -3.27 -2.98 -15.50
C THR A 83 -4.10 -2.47 -16.67
N LYS A 84 -5.32 -2.01 -16.40
CA LYS A 84 -6.27 -1.52 -17.40
C LYS A 84 -6.41 -0.01 -17.43
N SER A 85 -5.87 0.66 -16.42
CA SER A 85 -5.90 2.10 -16.21
C SER A 85 -4.55 2.57 -15.68
N ASP A 86 -4.29 3.85 -15.80
CA ASP A 86 -3.19 4.46 -15.06
C ASP A 86 -3.57 4.60 -13.60
N ALA A 87 -2.56 4.54 -12.74
CA ALA A 87 -2.70 4.75 -11.31
C ALA A 87 -1.52 5.53 -10.73
N VAL A 88 -1.75 6.23 -9.61
CA VAL A 88 -0.69 6.75 -8.75
C VAL A 88 -0.83 6.19 -7.36
N LEU A 89 0.27 5.63 -6.84
CA LEU A 89 0.37 5.17 -5.47
C LEU A 89 0.92 6.29 -4.59
N LEU A 90 0.33 6.47 -3.42
CA LEU A 90 0.87 7.24 -2.33
C LEU A 90 1.31 6.30 -1.21
N VAL A 91 2.61 6.26 -0.94
CA VAL A 91 3.18 5.66 0.26
C VAL A 91 3.27 6.76 1.31
N PRO A 92 2.50 6.72 2.41
CA PRO A 92 2.46 7.81 3.36
C PRO A 92 3.76 7.92 4.17
N ARG A 93 4.06 9.13 4.67
CA ARG A 93 5.17 9.32 5.61
C ARG A 93 4.89 8.68 6.95
N GLU A 94 3.63 8.69 7.34
CA GLU A 94 3.14 8.16 8.61
C GLU A 94 1.77 7.51 8.39
N GLY A 95 1.51 6.43 9.12
CA GLY A 95 0.25 5.70 9.06
C GLY A 95 0.41 4.28 8.52
N ASP A 96 -0.56 3.46 8.82
CA ASP A 96 -0.58 2.03 8.50
C ASP A 96 -1.50 1.78 7.28
N TRP A 97 -1.19 2.43 6.16
CA TRP A 97 -1.95 2.35 4.92
C TRP A 97 -1.12 2.71 3.69
N VAL A 98 -1.57 2.29 2.51
CA VAL A 98 -1.07 2.73 1.19
C VAL A 98 -2.27 3.07 0.33
N ALA A 99 -2.28 4.22 -0.35
CA ALA A 99 -3.39 4.59 -1.22
C ALA A 99 -3.01 4.48 -2.70
N THR A 100 -3.93 3.94 -3.49
CA THR A 100 -3.87 3.92 -4.94
C THR A 100 -5.02 4.75 -5.49
N PHE A 101 -4.70 5.76 -6.27
CA PHE A 101 -5.64 6.59 -7.02
C PHE A 101 -5.66 6.09 -8.46
N TYR A 102 -6.84 5.86 -9.00
CA TYR A 102 -7.04 5.40 -10.37
C TYR A 102 -7.62 6.50 -11.24
N ASP A 103 -7.28 6.49 -12.52
CA ASP A 103 -7.93 7.36 -13.48
C ASP A 103 -9.32 6.84 -13.89
N ASP A 104 -10.05 7.64 -14.67
CA ASP A 104 -11.43 7.34 -15.11
C ASP A 104 -11.53 6.10 -16.01
N ALA A 105 -10.41 5.56 -16.50
CA ALA A 105 -10.38 4.36 -17.34
C ALA A 105 -10.47 3.06 -16.53
N HIS A 106 -10.44 3.11 -15.19
CA HIS A 106 -10.52 1.91 -14.38
C HIS A 106 -11.86 1.17 -14.61
N PRO A 107 -11.83 -0.11 -15.06
CA PRO A 107 -13.02 -0.82 -15.55
C PRO A 107 -14.10 -1.04 -14.49
N GLY A 108 -13.73 -1.08 -13.22
CA GLY A 108 -14.65 -1.18 -12.08
C GLY A 108 -15.12 0.18 -11.54
N GLY A 109 -14.70 1.30 -12.14
CA GLY A 109 -15.01 2.64 -11.67
C GLY A 109 -14.42 2.97 -10.31
N VAL A 110 -13.38 2.24 -9.88
CA VAL A 110 -12.62 2.55 -8.65
C VAL A 110 -11.85 3.84 -8.90
N GLN A 111 -11.95 4.75 -7.94
CA GLN A 111 -11.27 6.04 -7.94
C GLN A 111 -10.12 6.05 -6.92
N ILE A 112 -10.37 5.51 -5.72
CA ILE A 112 -9.40 5.41 -4.64
C ILE A 112 -9.51 4.01 -4.03
N TYR A 113 -8.38 3.37 -3.83
CA TYR A 113 -8.25 2.10 -3.10
C TYR A 113 -7.15 2.28 -2.05
N ILE A 114 -7.48 2.08 -0.80
CA ILE A 114 -6.54 2.23 0.30
C ILE A 114 -6.42 0.89 1.01
N ASP A 115 -5.27 0.25 0.84
CA ASP A 115 -4.91 -0.94 1.59
C ASP A 115 -4.48 -0.53 3.00
N LEU A 116 -5.10 -1.11 4.04
CA LEU A 116 -4.54 -1.06 5.39
C LEU A 116 -3.29 -1.94 5.41
N ALA A 117 -2.14 -1.34 5.65
CA ALA A 117 -0.85 -2.01 5.52
C ALA A 117 0.13 -1.53 6.58
N VAL A 118 0.88 -2.46 7.16
CA VAL A 118 1.88 -2.18 8.21
C VAL A 118 3.29 -2.53 7.75
N ALA A 119 4.29 -2.23 8.58
CA ALA A 119 5.70 -2.56 8.35
C ALA A 119 6.24 -2.04 7.01
N HIS A 120 6.07 -0.74 6.78
CA HIS A 120 6.56 -0.05 5.59
C HIS A 120 8.09 -0.01 5.55
N GLU A 121 8.68 -0.73 4.61
CA GLU A 121 10.12 -0.85 4.46
C GLU A 121 10.58 -0.57 3.02
N TRP A 122 11.66 0.21 2.88
CA TRP A 122 12.28 0.49 1.58
C TRP A 122 13.63 -0.20 1.46
N HIS A 123 13.85 -0.90 0.36
CA HIS A 123 15.06 -1.65 0.08
C HIS A 123 15.67 -1.25 -1.26
N ARG A 124 16.91 -0.74 -1.25
CA ARG A 124 17.66 -0.49 -2.48
C ARG A 124 18.24 -1.82 -2.99
N ILE A 125 17.72 -2.32 -4.09
CA ILE A 125 18.14 -3.60 -4.67
C ILE A 125 19.39 -3.41 -5.53
N ARG A 126 19.41 -2.37 -6.35
CA ARG A 126 20.55 -1.98 -7.19
C ARG A 126 20.37 -0.52 -7.64
N PRO A 127 21.38 0.11 -8.27
CA PRO A 127 21.20 1.44 -8.84
C PRO A 127 19.99 1.48 -9.78
N GLY A 128 19.10 2.46 -9.56
CA GLY A 128 17.88 2.66 -10.35
C GLY A 128 16.71 1.74 -10.01
N VAL A 129 16.84 0.82 -9.04
CA VAL A 129 15.76 -0.10 -8.61
C VAL A 129 15.65 -0.12 -7.11
N THR A 130 14.47 0.21 -6.61
CA THR A 130 14.12 0.17 -5.18
C THR A 130 12.87 -0.66 -4.99
N GLU A 131 12.80 -1.44 -3.94
CA GLU A 131 11.58 -2.13 -3.52
C GLU A 131 10.96 -1.42 -2.32
N PHE A 132 9.65 -1.39 -2.28
CA PHE A 132 8.84 -0.98 -1.15
C PHE A 132 8.05 -2.19 -0.66
N HIS A 133 8.29 -2.59 0.58
CA HIS A 133 7.66 -3.75 1.19
C HIS A 133 6.63 -3.31 2.21
N VAL A 134 5.49 -3.99 2.23
CA VAL A 134 4.42 -3.83 3.22
C VAL A 134 3.81 -5.17 3.58
N ILE A 135 3.20 -5.23 4.76
CA ILE A 135 2.30 -6.30 5.17
C ILE A 135 0.87 -5.79 4.99
N ASP A 136 0.17 -6.39 4.06
CA ASP A 136 -1.23 -6.16 3.76
C ASP A 136 -2.09 -6.84 4.84
N MET A 137 -3.02 -6.10 5.41
CA MET A 137 -3.81 -6.48 6.60
C MET A 137 -5.27 -6.84 6.27
N ASP A 138 -5.58 -7.06 5.00
CA ASP A 138 -6.89 -7.56 4.54
C ASP A 138 -8.10 -6.65 4.82
N LEU A 139 -7.90 -5.40 5.11
CA LEU A 139 -8.97 -4.43 5.35
C LEU A 139 -8.72 -3.20 4.48
N ASP A 140 -9.68 -2.80 3.70
CA ASP A 140 -9.50 -1.78 2.68
C ASP A 140 -10.56 -0.68 2.76
N VAL A 141 -10.18 0.54 2.38
CA VAL A 141 -11.14 1.63 2.19
C VAL A 141 -11.20 1.99 0.71
N VAL A 142 -12.37 1.85 0.13
CA VAL A 142 -12.55 1.97 -1.32
C VAL A 142 -13.55 3.07 -1.65
N ARG A 143 -13.23 3.88 -2.67
CA ARG A 143 -14.16 4.81 -3.29
C ARG A 143 -14.38 4.44 -4.75
N THR A 144 -15.64 4.28 -5.13
CA THR A 144 -16.04 4.04 -6.52
C THR A 144 -17.01 5.10 -7.01
N ALA A 145 -17.05 5.31 -8.33
CA ALA A 145 -18.01 6.23 -8.95
C ALA A 145 -19.48 5.81 -8.72
N GLY A 146 -19.75 4.50 -8.60
CA GLY A 146 -21.12 3.98 -8.50
C GLY A 146 -21.63 3.81 -7.09
N ARG A 147 -20.75 3.49 -6.12
CA ARG A 147 -21.15 3.15 -4.73
C ARG A 147 -20.76 4.22 -3.71
N GLY A 148 -19.83 5.13 -4.05
CA GLY A 148 -19.25 6.05 -3.08
C GLY A 148 -18.15 5.37 -2.27
N VAL A 149 -17.99 5.77 -1.00
CA VAL A 149 -16.96 5.24 -0.09
C VAL A 149 -17.52 4.08 0.74
N PHE A 150 -16.73 3.03 0.92
CA PHE A 150 -17.06 1.89 1.78
C PHE A 150 -15.78 1.21 2.28
N ILE A 151 -15.92 0.42 3.34
CA ILE A 151 -14.88 -0.49 3.82
C ILE A 151 -15.12 -1.83 3.11
N ASP A 152 -14.05 -2.44 2.59
CA ASP A 152 -14.09 -3.71 1.86
C ASP A 152 -13.29 -4.78 2.60
N ASP A 153 -13.54 -6.04 2.26
CA ASP A 153 -12.87 -7.23 2.79
C ASP A 153 -12.97 -7.43 4.32
N GLU A 154 -14.00 -6.85 4.98
CA GLU A 154 -14.24 -7.01 6.41
C GLU A 154 -14.38 -8.48 6.84
N ASP A 155 -14.90 -9.35 5.99
CA ASP A 155 -15.03 -10.78 6.22
C ASP A 155 -13.67 -11.50 6.13
N GLU A 156 -12.79 -11.15 5.17
CA GLU A 156 -11.43 -11.65 5.07
C GLU A 156 -10.61 -11.21 6.29
N PHE A 157 -10.73 -9.95 6.69
CA PHE A 157 -10.09 -9.43 7.90
C PHE A 157 -10.57 -10.17 9.17
N ALA A 158 -11.88 -10.40 9.30
CA ALA A 158 -12.43 -11.12 10.44
C ALA A 158 -11.96 -12.59 10.52
N GLU A 159 -11.75 -13.25 9.38
CA GLU A 159 -11.17 -14.58 9.30
C GLU A 159 -9.66 -14.57 9.63
N HIS A 160 -8.90 -13.66 9.00
CA HIS A 160 -7.45 -13.64 9.10
C HIS A 160 -6.96 -13.18 10.46
N ARG A 161 -7.63 -12.24 11.13
CA ARG A 161 -7.26 -11.83 12.50
C ARG A 161 -7.27 -13.00 13.49
N VAL A 162 -8.11 -14.02 13.25
CA VAL A 162 -8.16 -15.22 14.07
C VAL A 162 -7.19 -16.28 13.56
N SER A 163 -7.21 -16.59 12.26
CA SER A 163 -6.41 -17.67 11.67
C SER A 163 -4.92 -17.37 11.60
N MET A 164 -4.54 -16.09 11.59
CA MET A 164 -3.14 -15.62 11.59
C MET A 164 -2.72 -15.00 12.93
N ASP A 165 -3.58 -15.07 13.96
CA ASP A 165 -3.30 -14.62 15.33
C ASP A 165 -2.85 -13.14 15.39
N TYR A 166 -3.66 -12.22 14.82
CA TYR A 166 -3.37 -10.78 14.90
C TYR A 166 -3.45 -10.31 16.37
N PRO A 167 -2.46 -9.53 16.87
CA PRO A 167 -2.55 -8.93 18.19
C PRO A 167 -3.80 -8.06 18.33
N ALA A 168 -4.53 -8.16 19.44
CA ALA A 168 -5.76 -7.41 19.63
C ALA A 168 -5.57 -5.88 19.50
N THR A 169 -4.46 -5.36 20.00
CA THR A 169 -4.10 -3.94 19.87
C THR A 169 -3.88 -3.51 18.42
N LEU A 170 -3.34 -4.41 17.57
CA LEU A 170 -3.19 -4.15 16.14
C LEU A 170 -4.56 -4.11 15.45
N VAL A 171 -5.45 -5.06 15.78
CA VAL A 171 -6.83 -5.08 15.26
C VAL A 171 -7.55 -3.77 15.58
N GLU A 172 -7.52 -3.32 16.83
CA GLU A 172 -8.13 -2.05 17.26
C GLU A 172 -7.54 -0.85 16.50
N THR A 173 -6.22 -0.85 16.28
CA THR A 173 -5.54 0.22 15.54
C THR A 173 -5.96 0.25 14.08
N LEU A 174 -6.06 -0.92 13.42
CA LEU A 174 -6.46 -1.01 12.02
C LEU A 174 -7.94 -0.63 11.82
N GLU A 175 -8.83 -1.11 12.68
CA GLU A 175 -10.25 -0.74 12.64
C GLU A 175 -10.43 0.79 12.82
N ALA A 176 -9.72 1.40 13.76
CA ALA A 176 -9.73 2.85 13.96
C ALA A 176 -9.13 3.61 12.77
N CYS A 177 -8.07 3.09 12.15
CA CYS A 177 -7.45 3.66 10.95
C CYS A 177 -8.41 3.62 9.76
N ALA A 178 -9.07 2.47 9.52
CA ALA A 178 -10.09 2.32 8.48
C ALA A 178 -11.22 3.34 8.61
N ASP A 179 -11.74 3.51 9.83
CA ASP A 179 -12.77 4.50 10.15
C ASP A 179 -12.33 5.95 9.87
N GLN A 180 -11.08 6.28 10.20
CA GLN A 180 -10.53 7.62 9.94
C GLN A 180 -10.35 7.86 8.44
N LEU A 181 -9.81 6.88 7.71
CA LEU A 181 -9.63 6.95 6.26
C LEU A 181 -10.97 7.05 5.54
N TYR A 182 -11.96 6.22 5.94
CA TYR A 182 -13.31 6.32 5.39
C TYR A 182 -13.85 7.75 5.48
N ARG A 183 -13.79 8.37 6.67
CA ARG A 183 -14.28 9.75 6.87
C ARG A 183 -13.47 10.78 6.08
N ALA A 184 -12.15 10.59 6.00
CA ALA A 184 -11.28 11.51 5.25
C ALA A 184 -11.57 11.46 3.74
N VAL A 185 -11.77 10.24 3.18
CA VAL A 185 -12.11 10.05 1.76
C VAL A 185 -13.51 10.58 1.47
N GLU A 186 -14.49 10.30 2.35
CA GLU A 186 -15.87 10.80 2.19
C GLU A 186 -15.94 12.32 2.22
N ALA A 187 -15.19 12.94 3.14
CA ALA A 187 -15.12 14.41 3.29
C ALA A 187 -14.15 15.07 2.29
N GLN A 188 -13.51 14.30 1.40
CA GLN A 188 -12.50 14.78 0.46
C GLN A 188 -11.40 15.61 1.16
N GLN A 189 -10.96 15.14 2.32
CA GLN A 189 -9.84 15.75 3.03
C GLN A 189 -8.51 15.35 2.37
N ALA A 190 -7.56 16.26 2.36
CA ALA A 190 -6.24 15.96 1.83
C ALA A 190 -5.55 14.77 2.56
N PRO A 191 -4.94 13.83 1.82
CA PRO A 191 -4.57 13.87 0.41
C PRO A 191 -5.65 13.34 -0.57
N PHE A 192 -6.90 13.19 -0.16
CA PHE A 192 -8.00 12.63 -0.96
C PHE A 192 -8.88 13.73 -1.60
N ASP A 193 -8.33 14.93 -1.79
CA ASP A 193 -8.97 16.16 -2.26
C ASP A 193 -8.71 16.48 -3.74
N GLY A 194 -8.15 15.51 -4.50
CA GLY A 194 -7.80 15.67 -5.91
C GLY A 194 -6.34 16.05 -6.16
N ILE A 195 -5.47 16.01 -5.14
CA ILE A 195 -4.02 16.25 -5.30
C ILE A 195 -3.35 15.24 -6.25
N ASP A 196 -3.91 14.05 -6.40
CA ASP A 196 -3.48 13.01 -7.31
C ASP A 196 -3.41 13.46 -8.78
N VAL A 197 -4.24 14.43 -9.19
CA VAL A 197 -4.26 14.97 -10.57
C VAL A 197 -2.90 15.54 -10.99
N GLU A 198 -2.19 16.21 -10.09
CA GLU A 198 -0.83 16.69 -10.38
C GLU A 198 0.14 15.55 -10.61
N TRP A 199 0.01 14.47 -9.83
CA TRP A 199 0.86 13.30 -9.92
C TRP A 199 0.57 12.46 -11.17
N PHE A 200 -0.68 12.35 -11.61
CA PHE A 200 -1.02 11.79 -12.92
C PHE A 200 -0.37 12.57 -14.06
N THR A 201 -0.42 13.90 -14.00
CA THR A 201 0.21 14.76 -15.02
C THR A 201 1.71 14.50 -15.09
N LYS A 202 2.40 14.42 -13.94
CA LYS A 202 3.83 14.08 -13.88
C LYS A 202 4.12 12.67 -14.37
N GLY A 203 3.24 11.71 -14.06
CA GLY A 203 3.40 10.32 -14.46
C GLY A 203 3.26 10.09 -15.97
N ARG A 204 2.49 10.92 -16.65
CA ARG A 204 2.23 10.85 -18.10
C ARG A 204 3.21 11.64 -18.95
N SER A 205 4.06 12.47 -18.33
CA SER A 205 5.10 13.24 -19.01
C SER A 205 6.38 12.42 -19.18
#